data_ea1dcd2b29bb6ad4b75c072f691f746a
#
_entry.id   ea1dcd2b29bb6ad4b75c072f691f746a
#
_cell.length_a   1.000
_cell.length_b   1.000
_cell.length_c   1.000
_cell.angle_alpha   90.00
_cell.angle_beta   90.00
_cell.angle_gamma   90.00
#
_symmetry.space_group_name_H-M   'P 1'
#
loop_
_entity.id
_entity.type
_entity.pdbx_description
1 polymer ?
#
loop_
_entity_poly.entity_id
_entity_poly.type
_entity_poly.pdbx_seq_one_letter_code
_entity_poly.pdbx_strand_id
1 'polypeptide(L)'
;MSWKDYPALGERCYLETLPNGLRLRVVPKPGFAGKFAFLGVNFGSCDTKLPLSGGWQTVPDGTAHFLEHRMFCLPDCDPETEFSRLGAETNAFTDYAMTAYYFTCTEHFEDCLRLLLRMVSTPCFPPDVLFLDIKT
;
A
#
# COMPACT_ATOMS: atom_id res chain seq x y z
N MET A 1 3.36 16.56 15.59
CA MET A 1 2.01 16.24 15.03
C MET A 1 1.25 17.53 14.81
N SER A 2 0.73 17.78 13.62
CA SER A 2 -0.16 18.91 13.28
C SER A 2 -1.54 18.36 12.91
N TRP A 3 -2.52 19.24 12.70
CA TRP A 3 -3.86 18.80 12.25
C TRP A 3 -4.47 19.82 11.31
N LYS A 4 -5.47 19.36 10.57
CA LYS A 4 -6.33 20.18 9.74
C LYS A 4 -7.78 19.82 10.01
N ASP A 5 -8.60 20.83 10.30
CA ASP A 5 -10.03 20.68 10.48
C ASP A 5 -10.77 20.77 9.14
N TYR A 6 -11.80 19.94 8.99
CA TYR A 6 -12.74 19.93 7.87
C TYR A 6 -14.16 20.17 8.38
N PRO A 7 -14.53 21.43 8.69
CA PRO A 7 -15.80 21.74 9.37
C PRO A 7 -17.03 21.25 8.60
N ALA A 8 -16.99 21.28 7.27
CA ALA A 8 -18.09 20.81 6.42
C ALA A 8 -18.37 19.31 6.57
N LEU A 9 -17.39 18.53 7.04
CA LEU A 9 -17.49 17.10 7.27
C LEU A 9 -17.59 16.76 8.77
N GLY A 10 -17.38 17.75 9.65
CA GLY A 10 -17.26 17.53 11.09
C GLY A 10 -16.02 16.70 11.47
N GLU A 11 -14.95 16.78 10.68
CA GLU A 11 -13.80 15.89 10.81
C GLU A 11 -12.49 16.64 11.04
N ARG A 12 -11.55 15.93 11.68
CA ARG A 12 -10.17 16.38 11.87
C ARG A 12 -9.21 15.35 11.31
N CYS A 13 -8.27 15.80 10.50
CA CYS A 13 -7.15 14.98 10.00
C CYS A 13 -5.88 15.36 10.75
N TYR A 14 -5.27 14.40 11.43
CA TYR A 14 -3.95 14.53 12.06
C TYR A 14 -2.87 14.21 11.02
N LEU A 15 -1.80 14.99 11.04
CA LEU A 15 -0.73 14.97 10.05
C LEU A 15 0.62 14.84 10.76
N GLU A 16 1.43 13.91 10.31
CA GLU A 16 2.79 13.74 10.79
C GLU A 16 3.70 13.25 9.66
N THR A 17 4.96 13.64 9.71
CA THR A 17 6.01 13.06 8.87
C THR A 17 6.98 12.35 9.79
N LEU A 18 7.13 11.05 9.58
CA LEU A 18 8.05 10.22 10.36
C LEU A 18 9.51 10.49 9.95
N PRO A 19 10.50 10.14 10.80
CA PRO A 19 11.92 10.38 10.50
C PRO A 19 12.42 9.75 9.18
N ASN A 20 11.78 8.67 8.73
CA ASN A 20 12.07 8.02 7.46
C ASN A 20 11.40 8.67 6.24
N GLY A 21 10.69 9.80 6.44
CA GLY A 21 9.99 10.53 5.37
C GLY A 21 8.56 10.06 5.10
N LEU A 22 8.08 8.98 5.75
CA LEU A 22 6.69 8.53 5.59
C LEU A 22 5.72 9.57 6.13
N ARG A 23 4.78 9.99 5.29
CA ARG A 23 3.73 10.95 5.65
C ARG A 23 2.51 10.22 6.18
N LEU A 24 2.22 10.39 7.45
CA LEU A 24 1.06 9.80 8.12
C LEU A 24 -0.11 10.77 8.13
N ARG A 25 -1.31 10.26 7.86
CA ARG A 25 -2.58 10.96 8.00
C ARG A 25 -3.55 10.08 8.77
N VAL A 26 -4.15 10.62 9.82
CA VAL A 26 -5.10 9.89 10.67
C VAL A 26 -6.38 10.70 10.80
N VAL A 27 -7.50 10.09 10.45
CA VAL A 27 -8.84 10.68 10.61
C VAL A 27 -9.63 9.78 11.57
N PRO A 28 -9.74 10.14 12.86
CA PRO A 28 -10.57 9.38 13.80
C PRO A 28 -12.04 9.45 13.41
N LYS A 29 -12.72 8.31 13.51
CA LYS A 29 -14.15 8.16 13.23
C LYS A 29 -14.87 7.61 14.46
N PRO A 30 -15.14 8.44 15.49
CA PRO A 30 -15.83 7.98 16.69
C PRO A 30 -17.19 7.38 16.34
N GLY A 31 -17.52 6.24 16.95
CA GLY A 31 -18.79 5.53 16.74
C GLY A 31 -18.82 4.58 15.52
N PHE A 32 -17.77 4.53 14.71
CA PHE A 32 -17.64 3.54 13.64
C PHE A 32 -16.84 2.33 14.12
N ALA A 33 -17.39 1.13 13.91
CA ALA A 33 -16.66 -0.11 14.17
C ALA A 33 -15.63 -0.41 13.07
N GLY A 34 -15.97 -0.08 11.83
CA GLY A 34 -15.07 -0.29 10.68
C GLY A 34 -13.84 0.62 10.73
N LYS A 35 -12.69 0.03 10.44
CA LYS A 35 -11.39 0.70 10.35
C LYS A 35 -10.81 0.47 8.97
N PHE A 36 -10.08 1.45 8.48
CA PHE A 36 -9.48 1.46 7.16
C PHE A 36 -8.04 1.95 7.26
N ALA A 37 -7.12 1.30 6.60
CA ALA A 37 -5.77 1.81 6.40
C ALA A 37 -5.38 1.71 4.92
N PHE A 38 -4.66 2.72 4.46
CA PHE A 38 -4.27 2.91 3.08
C PHE A 38 -2.79 3.33 3.04
N LEU A 39 -2.00 2.68 2.21
CA LEU A 39 -0.61 3.06 1.93
C LEU A 39 -0.49 3.37 0.44
N GLY A 40 -0.19 4.62 0.11
CA GLY A 40 0.02 5.09 -1.25
C GLY A 40 1.50 5.30 -1.56
N VAL A 41 1.90 4.88 -2.75
CA VAL A 41 3.23 5.09 -3.32
C VAL A 41 3.09 5.98 -4.55
N ASN A 42 3.88 7.05 -4.65
CA ASN A 42 3.92 7.94 -5.82
C ASN A 42 4.65 7.26 -6.98
N PHE A 43 4.07 6.19 -7.48
CA PHE A 43 4.49 5.44 -8.64
C PHE A 43 3.26 4.80 -9.28
N GLY A 44 2.90 5.22 -10.47
CA GLY A 44 1.71 4.78 -11.18
C GLY A 44 1.98 4.40 -12.63
N SER A 45 0.94 4.13 -13.40
CA SER A 45 1.05 3.60 -14.76
C SER A 45 1.70 4.59 -15.76
N CYS A 46 1.69 5.91 -15.46
CA CYS A 46 2.36 6.92 -16.29
C CYS A 46 3.85 7.11 -15.96
N ASP A 47 4.35 6.49 -14.89
CA ASP A 47 5.74 6.63 -14.45
C ASP A 47 6.62 5.61 -15.18
N THR A 48 7.16 6.03 -16.32
CA THR A 48 8.06 5.20 -17.14
C THR A 48 9.54 5.48 -16.89
N LYS A 49 9.88 6.39 -15.97
CA LYS A 49 11.25 6.73 -15.58
C LYS A 49 11.40 6.75 -14.06
N LEU A 50 12.34 5.98 -13.56
CA LEU A 50 12.63 5.88 -12.13
C LEU A 50 14.06 6.31 -11.80
N PRO A 51 14.28 7.04 -10.67
CA PRO A 51 15.61 7.35 -10.16
C PRO A 51 16.18 6.12 -9.43
N LEU A 52 17.00 5.33 -10.11
CA LEU A 52 17.69 4.19 -9.55
C LEU A 52 19.16 4.52 -9.26
N SER A 53 19.88 3.61 -8.63
CA SER A 53 21.29 3.80 -8.21
C SER A 53 22.28 4.16 -9.32
N GLY A 54 21.91 3.99 -10.58
CA GLY A 54 22.70 4.39 -11.75
C GLY A 54 22.20 5.65 -12.48
N GLY A 55 21.26 6.42 -11.87
CA GLY A 55 20.59 7.54 -12.50
C GLY A 55 19.17 7.22 -12.94
N TRP A 56 18.58 8.08 -13.77
CA TRP A 56 17.24 7.86 -14.30
C TRP A 56 17.22 6.70 -15.30
N GLN A 57 16.42 5.70 -15.04
CA GLN A 57 16.22 4.54 -15.92
C GLN A 57 14.79 4.49 -16.42
N THR A 58 14.63 4.13 -17.70
CA THR A 58 13.32 3.87 -18.30
C THR A 58 12.89 2.45 -17.95
N VAL A 59 11.64 2.32 -17.50
CA VAL A 59 11.01 1.03 -17.23
C VAL A 59 9.87 0.79 -18.23
N PRO A 60 9.53 -0.48 -18.52
CA PRO A 60 8.42 -0.81 -19.42
C PRO A 60 7.08 -0.27 -18.91
N ASP A 61 6.16 -0.02 -19.84
CA ASP A 61 4.76 0.26 -19.51
C ASP A 61 4.17 -0.93 -18.73
N GLY A 62 3.30 -0.63 -17.76
CA GLY A 62 2.70 -1.64 -16.89
C GLY A 62 3.57 -2.07 -15.70
N THR A 63 4.80 -1.54 -15.56
CA THR A 63 5.70 -1.90 -14.43
C THR A 63 5.03 -1.64 -13.07
N ALA A 64 4.32 -0.52 -12.90
CA ALA A 64 3.65 -0.22 -11.63
C ALA A 64 2.57 -1.26 -11.29
N HIS A 65 1.74 -1.63 -12.25
CA HIS A 65 0.70 -2.64 -12.09
C HIS A 65 1.28 -4.05 -11.86
N PHE A 66 2.35 -4.40 -12.57
CA PHE A 66 3.08 -5.63 -12.32
C PHE A 66 3.62 -5.70 -10.88
N LEU A 67 4.23 -4.62 -10.40
CA LEU A 67 4.75 -4.56 -9.03
C LEU A 67 3.61 -4.63 -8.00
N GLU A 68 2.46 -4.01 -8.27
CA GLU A 68 1.28 -4.11 -7.42
C GLU A 68 0.92 -5.57 -7.13
N HIS A 69 0.75 -6.38 -8.18
CA HIS A 69 0.48 -7.82 -8.02
C HIS A 69 1.59 -8.56 -7.28
N ARG A 70 2.86 -8.19 -7.52
CA ARG A 70 4.00 -8.86 -6.89
C ARG A 70 4.17 -8.56 -5.42
N MET A 71 3.63 -7.44 -4.93
CA MET A 71 3.70 -7.10 -3.51
C MET A 71 2.77 -7.98 -2.64
N PHE A 72 1.78 -8.67 -3.21
CA PHE A 72 0.98 -9.68 -2.51
C PHE A 72 1.73 -11.01 -2.36
N CYS A 73 3.01 -10.96 -2.06
CA CYS A 73 3.85 -12.12 -1.82
C CYS A 73 4.73 -11.89 -0.59
N LEU A 74 4.71 -12.82 0.34
CA LEU A 74 5.66 -12.89 1.44
C LEU A 74 6.41 -14.23 1.40
N PRO A 75 7.66 -14.30 1.89
CA PRO A 75 8.46 -15.54 1.79
C PRO A 75 7.89 -16.72 2.58
N ASP A 76 7.08 -16.44 3.60
CA ASP A 76 6.65 -17.40 4.63
C ASP A 76 5.13 -17.55 4.74
N CYS A 77 4.36 -16.72 4.09
CA CYS A 77 2.90 -16.79 4.11
C CYS A 77 2.27 -16.10 2.90
N ASP A 78 1.00 -16.42 2.66
CA ASP A 78 0.15 -15.70 1.72
C ASP A 78 -0.56 -14.53 2.45
N PRO A 79 -0.28 -13.26 2.10
CA PRO A 79 -0.87 -12.10 2.77
C PRO A 79 -2.40 -12.09 2.75
N GLU A 80 -3.04 -12.47 1.64
CA GLU A 80 -4.50 -12.45 1.52
C GLU A 80 -5.14 -13.43 2.51
N THR A 81 -4.57 -14.63 2.64
CA THR A 81 -5.00 -15.63 3.63
C THR A 81 -4.83 -15.11 5.07
N GLU A 82 -3.71 -14.42 5.35
CA GLU A 82 -3.48 -13.86 6.69
C GLU A 82 -4.44 -12.71 7.02
N PHE A 83 -4.74 -11.80 6.06
CA PHE A 83 -5.76 -10.77 6.25
C PHE A 83 -7.14 -11.40 6.51
N SER A 84 -7.53 -12.40 5.74
CA SER A 84 -8.79 -13.13 5.93
C SER A 84 -8.88 -13.78 7.31
N ARG A 85 -7.78 -14.36 7.82
CA ARG A 85 -7.70 -14.95 9.15
C ARG A 85 -7.89 -13.92 10.27
N LEU A 86 -7.45 -12.68 10.04
CA LEU A 86 -7.65 -11.54 10.94
C LEU A 86 -9.05 -10.89 10.80
N GLY A 87 -9.92 -11.43 9.93
CA GLY A 87 -11.24 -10.86 9.65
C GLY A 87 -11.19 -9.56 8.87
N ALA A 88 -10.15 -9.36 8.08
CA ALA A 88 -9.94 -8.18 7.25
C ALA A 88 -10.06 -8.50 5.76
N GLU A 89 -10.46 -7.51 4.97
CA GLU A 89 -10.40 -7.53 3.52
C GLU A 89 -9.26 -6.63 3.07
N THR A 90 -8.41 -7.12 2.18
CA THR A 90 -7.30 -6.37 1.58
C THR A 90 -7.48 -6.24 0.09
N ASN A 91 -6.94 -5.16 -0.47
CA ASN A 91 -6.92 -4.94 -1.91
C ASN A 91 -5.82 -3.93 -2.28
N ALA A 92 -5.58 -3.76 -3.58
CA ALA A 92 -4.69 -2.76 -4.14
C ALA A 92 -5.26 -2.20 -5.44
N PHE A 93 -4.70 -1.12 -5.91
CA PHE A 93 -4.93 -0.60 -7.24
C PHE A 93 -3.75 0.23 -7.73
N THR A 94 -3.56 0.26 -9.04
CA THR A 94 -2.64 1.14 -9.74
C THR A 94 -3.42 2.14 -10.58
N ASP A 95 -3.23 3.43 -10.30
CA ASP A 95 -3.75 4.53 -11.08
C ASP A 95 -2.62 5.20 -11.88
N TYR A 96 -2.91 6.30 -12.60
CA TYR A 96 -1.94 7.02 -13.42
C TYR A 96 -0.69 7.48 -12.66
N ALA A 97 -0.85 8.00 -11.44
CA ALA A 97 0.21 8.63 -10.67
C ALA A 97 0.55 7.92 -9.35
N MET A 98 -0.17 6.86 -9.00
CA MET A 98 0.08 6.17 -7.74
C MET A 98 -0.34 4.70 -7.78
N THR A 99 0.31 3.90 -6.95
CA THR A 99 -0.13 2.57 -6.56
C THR A 99 -0.50 2.60 -5.08
N ALA A 100 -1.57 1.92 -4.72
CA ALA A 100 -2.08 1.90 -3.36
C ALA A 100 -2.41 0.50 -2.89
N TYR A 101 -2.14 0.25 -1.62
CA TYR A 101 -2.43 -0.98 -0.89
C TYR A 101 -3.28 -0.62 0.32
N TYR A 102 -4.35 -1.34 0.59
CA TYR A 102 -5.24 -1.02 1.70
C TYR A 102 -5.93 -2.26 2.27
N PHE A 103 -6.46 -2.09 3.47
CA PHE A 103 -7.35 -3.06 4.09
C PHE A 103 -8.49 -2.37 4.83
N THR A 104 -9.56 -3.13 5.03
CA THR A 104 -10.66 -2.81 5.93
C THR A 104 -10.79 -3.90 6.98
N CYS A 105 -11.09 -3.54 8.21
CA CYS A 105 -11.35 -4.48 9.31
C CYS A 105 -12.25 -3.86 10.37
N THR A 106 -12.78 -4.68 11.26
CA THR A 106 -13.47 -4.23 12.47
C THR A 106 -12.62 -4.47 13.72
N GLU A 107 -11.87 -5.54 13.73
CA GLU A 107 -10.97 -5.96 14.81
C GLU A 107 -9.54 -6.12 14.29
N HIS A 108 -8.58 -6.41 15.17
CA HIS A 108 -7.19 -6.70 14.82
C HIS A 108 -6.49 -5.65 13.92
N PHE A 109 -6.88 -4.37 14.06
CA PHE A 109 -6.35 -3.29 13.20
C PHE A 109 -4.83 -3.19 13.23
N GLU A 110 -4.20 -3.31 14.41
CA GLU A 110 -2.74 -3.20 14.53
C GLU A 110 -2.03 -4.37 13.84
N ASP A 111 -2.57 -5.59 13.94
CA ASP A 111 -2.00 -6.77 13.28
C ASP A 111 -2.13 -6.66 11.77
N CYS A 112 -3.29 -6.20 11.29
CA CYS A 112 -3.52 -5.92 9.87
C CYS A 112 -2.59 -4.82 9.36
N LEU A 113 -2.38 -3.75 10.13
CA LEU A 113 -1.45 -2.68 9.76
C LEU A 113 0.00 -3.17 9.70
N ARG A 114 0.44 -3.99 10.67
CA ARG A 114 1.77 -4.62 10.65
C ARG A 114 1.94 -5.51 9.42
N LEU A 115 0.92 -6.28 9.09
CA LEU A 115 0.92 -7.16 7.91
C LEU A 115 1.01 -6.33 6.61
N LEU A 116 0.22 -5.26 6.48
CA LEU A 116 0.28 -4.35 5.34
C LEU A 116 1.68 -3.75 5.19
N LEU A 117 2.23 -3.18 6.25
CA LEU A 117 3.56 -2.58 6.22
C LEU A 117 4.65 -3.61 5.89
N ARG A 118 4.55 -4.83 6.43
CA ARG A 118 5.45 -5.92 6.11
C ARG A 118 5.36 -6.30 4.63
N MET A 119 4.16 -6.47 4.10
CA MET A 119 3.91 -6.82 2.71
C MET A 119 4.54 -5.83 1.75
N VAL A 120 4.35 -4.52 1.95
CA VAL A 120 4.88 -3.48 1.07
C VAL A 120 6.36 -3.16 1.28
N SER A 121 6.98 -3.64 2.36
CA SER A 121 8.40 -3.42 2.65
C SER A 121 9.29 -4.66 2.47
N THR A 122 8.71 -5.81 2.15
CA THR A 122 9.43 -7.09 1.98
C THR A 122 9.11 -7.69 0.62
N PRO A 123 9.64 -7.13 -0.47
CA PRO A 123 9.36 -7.64 -1.80
C PRO A 123 9.86 -9.09 -1.94
N CYS A 124 9.00 -9.94 -2.47
CA CYS A 124 9.28 -11.34 -2.73
C CYS A 124 9.03 -11.63 -4.21
N PHE A 125 10.10 -11.88 -4.96
CA PHE A 125 10.04 -12.15 -6.39
C PHE A 125 10.63 -13.54 -6.70
N PRO A 126 9.85 -14.63 -6.54
CA PRO A 126 10.30 -15.97 -6.92
C PRO A 126 10.67 -16.02 -8.42
N PRO A 127 11.81 -16.61 -8.79
CA PRO A 127 12.31 -16.60 -10.18
C PRO A 127 11.36 -17.22 -11.21
N ASP A 128 10.62 -18.21 -10.83
CA ASP A 128 9.68 -18.97 -11.65
C ASP A 128 8.42 -18.20 -12.04
N VAL A 129 8.07 -17.16 -11.28
CA VAL A 129 6.87 -16.35 -11.52
C VAL A 129 7.16 -15.16 -12.44
N LEU A 130 8.41 -14.68 -12.49
CA LEU A 130 8.83 -13.58 -13.36
C LEU A 130 8.68 -13.89 -14.86
N PHE A 131 8.66 -15.17 -15.25
CA PHE A 131 8.54 -15.58 -16.65
C PHE A 131 7.10 -15.72 -17.17
N LEU A 132 6.11 -15.81 -16.31
CA LEU A 132 4.72 -16.02 -16.72
C LEU A 132 3.99 -14.71 -17.06
N ASP A 133 4.34 -13.60 -16.43
CA ASP A 133 3.64 -12.33 -16.59
C ASP A 133 4.17 -11.43 -17.73
N ILE A 134 5.31 -11.80 -18.34
CA ILE A 134 5.88 -11.07 -19.49
C ILE A 134 5.22 -11.49 -20.83
N LYS A 135 4.35 -12.50 -20.82
CA LYS A 135 3.74 -13.09 -22.05
C LYS A 135 2.27 -12.74 -22.26
N THR A 136 1.68 -11.89 -21.46
CA THR A 136 0.35 -11.33 -21.66
C THR A 136 0.47 -9.84 -21.94
#